data_af65dbe656817f6899eb884dc3d429d7
#
_entry.id   af65dbe656817f6899eb884dc3d429d7
#
_cell.length_a   1.000
_cell.length_b   1.000
_cell.length_c   1.000
_cell.angle_alpha   90.00
_cell.angle_beta   90.00
_cell.angle_gamma   90.00
#
_symmetry.space_group_name_H-M   'P 1'
#
loop_
_entity.id
_entity.type
_entity.pdbx_description
1 polymer ?
#
loop_
_entity_poly.entity_id
_entity_poly.type
_entity_poly.pdbx_seq_one_letter_code
_entity_poly.pdbx_strand_id
1 'polypeptide(L)'
;MKMVRMLSMILLCLLITACSNAFAKREYNSDEKISQTSDRYAKEVSVGNSTNRQYSLTVGKFNGRETLWEETLEENQDVEIDISFSLSNGRGKIVHIDKDDNVTTVIECTPDTSTDGFVTKTLSLTSGQNRLKLVGYDCENIDLKIQA
;
A
#
# COMPACT_ATOMS: atom_id res chain seq x y z
N MET A 1 -42.22 10.75 -9.60
CA MET A 1 -41.00 11.30 -10.25
C MET A 1 -39.85 11.56 -9.27
N LYS A 2 -40.04 12.13 -8.06
CA LYS A 2 -38.94 12.34 -7.09
C LYS A 2 -38.32 11.03 -6.59
N MET A 3 -39.13 10.01 -6.29
CA MET A 3 -38.68 8.71 -5.79
C MET A 3 -37.81 7.94 -6.82
N VAL A 4 -38.19 7.97 -8.08
CA VAL A 4 -37.43 7.31 -9.17
C VAL A 4 -36.07 7.98 -9.40
N ARG A 5 -36.00 9.32 -9.29
CA ARG A 5 -34.74 10.07 -9.39
C ARG A 5 -33.81 9.78 -8.20
N MET A 6 -34.37 9.61 -7.00
CA MET A 6 -33.60 9.28 -5.80
C MET A 6 -33.05 7.86 -5.86
N LEU A 7 -33.83 6.89 -6.35
CA LEU A 7 -33.41 5.51 -6.56
C LEU A 7 -32.30 5.40 -7.63
N SER A 8 -32.42 6.16 -8.73
CA SER A 8 -31.41 6.22 -9.80
C SER A 8 -30.08 6.81 -9.30
N MET A 9 -30.11 7.80 -8.40
CA MET A 9 -28.93 8.44 -7.86
C MET A 9 -28.20 7.53 -6.86
N ILE A 10 -28.93 6.76 -6.05
CA ILE A 10 -28.37 5.75 -5.14
C ILE A 10 -27.72 4.61 -5.94
N LEU A 11 -28.35 4.14 -7.00
CA LEU A 11 -27.81 3.08 -7.86
C LEU A 11 -26.52 3.53 -8.58
N LEU A 12 -26.45 4.80 -9.00
CA LEU A 12 -25.25 5.36 -9.63
C LEU A 12 -24.08 5.46 -8.66
N CYS A 13 -24.32 5.85 -7.39
CA CYS A 13 -23.29 5.88 -6.35
C CYS A 13 -22.73 4.48 -6.03
N LEU A 14 -23.57 3.44 -6.02
CA LEU A 14 -23.15 2.05 -5.78
C LEU A 14 -22.28 1.52 -6.92
N LEU A 15 -22.54 1.92 -8.16
CA LEU A 15 -21.75 1.50 -9.31
C LEU A 15 -20.33 2.12 -9.31
N ILE A 16 -20.18 3.34 -8.82
CA ILE A 16 -18.88 4.04 -8.77
C ILE A 16 -17.95 3.40 -7.74
N THR A 17 -18.45 3.00 -6.58
CA THR A 17 -17.65 2.33 -5.54
C THR A 17 -17.21 0.92 -5.96
N ALA A 18 -18.07 0.16 -6.63
CA ALA A 18 -17.73 -1.16 -7.15
C ALA A 18 -16.61 -1.12 -8.21
N CYS A 19 -16.56 -0.09 -9.04
CA CYS A 19 -15.51 0.08 -10.05
C CYS A 19 -14.13 0.40 -9.43
N SER A 20 -14.06 1.17 -8.36
CA SER A 20 -12.80 1.53 -7.71
C SER A 20 -12.11 0.31 -7.06
N ASN A 21 -12.87 -0.57 -6.44
CA ASN A 21 -12.36 -1.76 -5.77
C ASN A 21 -11.85 -2.81 -6.78
N ALA A 22 -12.59 -3.03 -7.88
CA ALA A 22 -12.18 -3.94 -8.95
C ALA A 22 -10.88 -3.48 -9.62
N PHE A 23 -10.67 -2.19 -9.74
CA PHE A 23 -9.46 -1.61 -10.29
C PHE A 23 -8.26 -1.81 -9.34
N ALA A 24 -8.39 -1.48 -8.05
CA ALA A 24 -7.35 -1.66 -7.06
C ALA A 24 -6.92 -3.14 -6.93
N LYS A 25 -7.88 -4.07 -6.97
CA LYS A 25 -7.61 -5.51 -6.97
C LYS A 25 -6.82 -5.99 -8.19
N ARG A 26 -7.08 -5.41 -9.36
CA ARG A 26 -6.32 -5.69 -10.59
C ARG A 26 -4.89 -5.15 -10.50
N GLU A 27 -4.71 -3.94 -9.97
CA GLU A 27 -3.39 -3.34 -9.77
C GLU A 27 -2.56 -4.09 -8.74
N TYR A 28 -3.19 -4.62 -7.68
CA TYR A 28 -2.52 -5.39 -6.63
C TYR A 28 -1.71 -6.58 -7.15
N ASN A 29 -2.16 -7.20 -8.26
CA ASN A 29 -1.52 -8.36 -8.87
C ASN A 29 -0.69 -8.02 -10.12
N SER A 30 -0.43 -6.75 -10.39
CA SER A 30 0.28 -6.30 -11.59
C SER A 30 1.57 -5.57 -11.23
N ASP A 31 2.71 -6.26 -11.36
CA ASP A 31 4.02 -5.66 -11.10
C ASP A 31 4.27 -4.47 -12.02
N GLU A 32 3.81 -4.51 -13.29
CA GLU A 32 3.86 -3.38 -14.23
C GLU A 32 3.15 -2.12 -13.69
N LYS A 33 2.03 -2.30 -12.97
CA LYS A 33 1.31 -1.17 -12.38
C LYS A 33 1.95 -0.72 -11.08
N ILE A 34 2.40 -1.67 -10.27
CA ILE A 34 3.04 -1.40 -8.98
C ILE A 34 4.34 -0.63 -9.17
N SER A 35 5.15 -1.00 -10.17
CA SER A 35 6.46 -0.39 -10.43
C SER A 35 6.40 1.03 -11.00
N GLN A 36 5.22 1.51 -11.45
CA GLN A 36 5.09 2.89 -11.94
C GLN A 36 5.51 3.89 -10.87
N THR A 37 6.24 4.94 -11.29
CA THR A 37 6.68 6.01 -10.39
C THR A 37 5.53 6.82 -9.80
N SER A 38 4.43 6.96 -10.54
CA SER A 38 3.22 7.64 -10.08
C SER A 38 2.46 6.81 -9.07
N ASP A 39 2.00 7.45 -8.00
CA ASP A 39 1.06 6.86 -7.05
C ASP A 39 -0.38 6.96 -7.55
N ARG A 40 -1.19 5.98 -7.17
CA ARG A 40 -2.62 5.99 -7.42
C ARG A 40 -3.35 5.28 -6.29
N TYR A 41 -4.00 6.06 -5.45
CA TYR A 41 -4.73 5.53 -4.30
C TYR A 41 -5.98 6.34 -3.99
N ALA A 42 -6.91 5.70 -3.28
CA ALA A 42 -7.98 6.33 -2.53
C ALA A 42 -7.81 5.95 -1.06
N LYS A 43 -7.78 6.94 -0.17
CA LYS A 43 -7.70 6.72 1.28
C LYS A 43 -8.62 7.66 2.04
N GLU A 44 -9.20 7.14 3.13
CA GLU A 44 -10.05 7.88 4.05
C GLU A 44 -9.41 7.87 5.44
N VAL A 45 -9.45 9.01 6.13
CA VAL A 45 -8.89 9.19 7.48
C VAL A 45 -7.45 8.67 7.55
N SER A 46 -6.49 9.50 7.19
CA SER A 46 -5.09 9.10 7.18
C SER A 46 -4.28 10.01 8.10
N VAL A 47 -3.51 9.39 8.98
CA VAL A 47 -2.50 10.05 9.80
C VAL A 47 -1.18 9.32 9.58
N GLY A 48 -0.16 10.03 9.14
CA GLY A 48 1.15 9.47 8.89
C GLY A 48 2.27 10.39 9.35
N ASN A 49 3.40 9.80 9.68
CA ASN A 49 4.66 10.50 9.98
C ASN A 49 5.82 9.73 9.36
N SER A 50 6.76 10.47 8.78
CA SER A 50 7.99 9.93 8.20
C SER A 50 9.18 10.75 8.68
N THR A 51 10.15 10.10 9.33
CA THR A 51 11.36 10.74 9.84
C THR A 51 12.52 9.73 9.82
N ASN A 52 13.64 10.07 9.18
CA ASN A 52 14.90 9.30 9.28
C ASN A 52 14.72 7.78 9.15
N ARG A 53 14.11 7.30 8.07
CA ARG A 53 13.80 5.87 7.83
C ARG A 53 12.82 5.26 8.83
N GLN A 54 12.12 6.08 9.60
CA GLN A 54 10.97 5.65 10.39
C GLN A 54 9.70 6.13 9.71
N TYR A 55 8.78 5.23 9.52
CA TYR A 55 7.49 5.50 8.88
C TYR A 55 6.36 4.94 9.74
N SER A 56 5.34 5.75 9.96
CA SER A 56 4.10 5.30 10.60
C SER A 56 2.90 5.80 9.81
N LEU A 57 1.91 4.95 9.61
CA LEU A 57 0.70 5.26 8.87
C LEU A 57 -0.50 4.55 9.49
N THR A 58 -1.50 5.32 9.86
CA THR A 58 -2.83 4.81 10.22
C THR A 58 -3.83 5.29 9.18
N VAL A 59 -4.60 4.37 8.58
CA VAL A 59 -5.59 4.67 7.53
C VAL A 59 -6.88 3.94 7.81
N GLY A 60 -8.01 4.66 7.78
CA GLY A 60 -9.34 4.06 7.93
C GLY A 60 -9.73 3.18 6.74
N LYS A 61 -9.54 3.67 5.50
CA LYS A 61 -9.73 2.87 4.27
C LYS A 61 -8.64 3.16 3.26
N PHE A 62 -8.21 2.12 2.54
CA PHE A 62 -7.17 2.24 1.51
C PHE A 62 -7.43 1.30 0.33
N ASN A 63 -7.29 1.87 -0.88
CA ASN A 63 -7.30 1.16 -2.15
C ASN A 63 -6.25 1.78 -3.08
N GLY A 64 -5.38 0.97 -3.67
CA GLY A 64 -4.41 1.42 -4.66
C GLY A 64 -2.96 1.18 -4.25
N ARG A 65 -2.09 2.10 -4.63
CA ARG A 65 -0.65 2.05 -4.35
C ARG A 65 -0.11 3.43 -3.98
N GLU A 66 0.71 3.49 -2.94
CA GLU A 66 1.31 4.71 -2.40
C GLU A 66 2.78 4.48 -2.08
N THR A 67 3.65 5.37 -2.52
CA THR A 67 5.07 5.36 -2.17
C THR A 67 5.25 5.83 -0.73
N LEU A 68 5.85 4.97 0.09
CA LEU A 68 6.14 5.25 1.48
C LEU A 68 7.52 5.87 1.66
N TRP A 69 8.46 5.39 0.85
CA TRP A 69 9.87 5.75 0.96
C TRP A 69 10.56 5.59 -0.40
N GLU A 70 11.52 6.46 -0.65
CA GLU A 70 12.35 6.46 -1.86
C GLU A 70 13.77 6.89 -1.50
N GLU A 71 14.76 6.15 -2.00
CA GLU A 71 16.18 6.44 -1.78
C GLU A 71 17.00 6.06 -3.01
N THR A 72 18.04 6.83 -3.29
CA THR A 72 19.03 6.51 -4.33
C THR A 72 20.34 6.16 -3.66
N LEU A 73 20.87 4.97 -3.96
CA LEU A 73 22.12 4.46 -3.43
C LEU A 73 23.22 4.44 -4.50
N GLU A 74 24.46 4.64 -4.10
CA GLU A 74 25.64 4.50 -4.97
C GLU A 74 26.04 3.03 -5.11
N GLU A 75 25.84 2.22 -4.08
CA GLU A 75 26.24 0.81 -3.99
C GLU A 75 25.08 -0.06 -3.51
N ASN A 76 25.17 -1.38 -3.79
CA ASN A 76 24.23 -2.34 -3.24
C ASN A 76 24.40 -2.43 -1.72
N GLN A 77 23.31 -2.52 -1.00
CA GLN A 77 23.28 -2.56 0.46
C GLN A 77 22.15 -3.45 0.96
N ASP A 78 22.45 -4.34 1.91
CA ASP A 78 21.40 -5.03 2.68
C ASP A 78 21.05 -4.19 3.91
N VAL A 79 19.77 -3.96 4.11
CA VAL A 79 19.23 -3.19 5.24
C VAL A 79 18.21 -4.05 5.98
N GLU A 80 18.36 -4.18 7.29
CA GLU A 80 17.31 -4.76 8.12
C GLU A 80 16.26 -3.70 8.44
N ILE A 81 15.00 -4.05 8.26
CA ILE A 81 13.86 -3.23 8.62
C ILE A 81 12.92 -4.00 9.54
N ASP A 82 12.41 -3.32 10.54
CA ASP A 82 11.37 -3.83 11.41
C ASP A 82 10.02 -3.31 10.95
N ILE A 83 9.09 -4.22 10.68
CA ILE A 83 7.74 -3.90 10.19
C ILE A 83 6.70 -4.41 11.17
N SER A 84 5.77 -3.53 11.55
CA SER A 84 4.50 -3.89 12.18
C SER A 84 3.38 -3.50 11.22
N PHE A 85 2.58 -4.48 10.77
CA PHE A 85 1.55 -4.26 9.78
C PHE A 85 0.28 -5.03 10.12
N SER A 86 -0.80 -4.32 10.36
CA SER A 86 -2.12 -4.88 10.64
C SER A 86 -3.21 -4.18 9.84
N LEU A 87 -4.29 -4.89 9.58
CA LEU A 87 -5.53 -4.38 8.99
C LEU A 87 -6.72 -5.26 9.41
N SER A 88 -7.93 -4.70 9.39
CA SER A 88 -9.15 -5.39 9.82
C SER A 88 -9.95 -6.00 8.67
N ASN A 89 -9.71 -5.60 7.42
CA ASN A 89 -10.35 -6.10 6.21
C ASN A 89 -9.47 -5.88 4.99
N GLY A 90 -9.67 -6.68 3.93
CA GLY A 90 -8.98 -6.57 2.66
C GLY A 90 -7.60 -7.24 2.64
N ARG A 91 -6.75 -6.79 1.73
CA ARG A 91 -5.36 -7.24 1.57
C ARG A 91 -4.44 -6.06 1.31
N GLY A 92 -3.33 -6.04 2.03
CA GLY A 92 -2.26 -5.09 1.84
C GLY A 92 -0.91 -5.79 1.71
N LYS A 93 0.02 -5.18 1.02
CA LYS A 93 1.41 -5.63 0.98
C LYS A 93 2.35 -4.44 0.92
N ILE A 94 3.53 -4.63 1.48
CA ILE A 94 4.67 -3.74 1.27
C ILE A 94 5.55 -4.39 0.21
N VAL A 95 5.91 -3.62 -0.80
CA VAL A 95 6.79 -4.06 -1.88
C VAL A 95 8.02 -3.15 -1.97
N HIS A 96 9.17 -3.75 -2.28
CA HIS A 96 10.36 -3.05 -2.71
C HIS A 96 10.43 -3.06 -4.24
N ILE A 97 10.81 -1.94 -4.82
CA ILE A 97 10.97 -1.76 -6.27
C ILE A 97 12.37 -1.19 -6.50
N ASP A 98 13.16 -1.91 -7.27
CA ASP A 98 14.53 -1.52 -7.61
C ASP A 98 14.59 -0.55 -8.83
N LYS A 99 15.80 -0.15 -9.22
CA LYS A 99 16.05 0.75 -10.34
C LYS A 99 15.62 0.19 -11.71
N ASP A 100 15.49 -1.12 -11.84
CA ASP A 100 15.09 -1.82 -13.06
C ASP A 100 13.58 -2.17 -13.05
N ASP A 101 12.82 -1.58 -12.12
CA ASP A 101 11.37 -1.77 -11.91
C ASP A 101 11.00 -3.21 -11.50
N ASN A 102 11.95 -4.00 -10.97
CA ASN A 102 11.64 -5.30 -10.38
C ASN A 102 10.90 -5.11 -9.05
N VAL A 103 9.77 -5.80 -8.90
CA VAL A 103 8.91 -5.74 -7.72
C VAL A 103 9.13 -6.96 -6.84
N THR A 104 9.53 -6.74 -5.60
CA THR A 104 9.70 -7.81 -4.60
C THR A 104 8.75 -7.56 -3.43
N THR A 105 7.90 -8.54 -3.10
CA THR A 105 7.04 -8.45 -1.93
C THR A 105 7.85 -8.66 -0.66
N VAL A 106 7.85 -7.66 0.22
CA VAL A 106 8.53 -7.68 1.52
C VAL A 106 7.68 -8.35 2.58
N ILE A 107 6.41 -7.95 2.66
CA ILE A 107 5.42 -8.54 3.57
C ILE A 107 4.02 -8.39 2.96
N GLU A 108 3.18 -9.39 3.14
CA GLU A 108 1.76 -9.36 2.81
C GLU A 108 0.94 -9.46 4.09
N CYS A 109 -0.16 -8.71 4.17
CA CYS A 109 -1.02 -8.62 5.33
C CYS A 109 -2.49 -8.81 4.93
N THR A 110 -3.16 -9.64 5.70
CA THR A 110 -4.61 -9.82 5.74
C THR A 110 -5.04 -9.75 7.22
N PRO A 111 -6.32 -9.72 7.55
CA PRO A 111 -6.74 -9.80 8.96
C PRO A 111 -6.14 -10.99 9.71
N ASP A 112 -5.99 -12.14 9.03
CA ASP A 112 -5.49 -13.38 9.63
C ASP A 112 -3.95 -13.43 9.70
N THR A 113 -3.24 -12.59 8.92
CA THR A 113 -1.77 -12.54 8.85
C THR A 113 -1.19 -11.23 9.34
N SER A 114 -1.98 -10.42 10.04
CA SER A 114 -1.53 -9.21 10.73
C SER A 114 -0.41 -9.56 11.71
N THR A 115 0.63 -8.72 11.76
CA THR A 115 1.76 -8.95 12.67
C THR A 115 1.36 -8.68 14.11
N ASP A 116 1.84 -9.52 15.04
CA ASP A 116 1.79 -9.24 16.46
C ASP A 116 3.11 -8.55 16.87
N GLY A 117 3.14 -7.23 16.74
CA GLY A 117 4.34 -6.41 16.93
C GLY A 117 5.22 -6.32 15.68
N PHE A 118 6.51 -6.05 15.89
CA PHE A 118 7.47 -5.92 14.82
C PHE A 118 8.02 -7.27 14.35
N VAL A 119 8.15 -7.41 13.04
CA VAL A 119 8.88 -8.50 12.39
C VAL A 119 10.03 -7.93 11.58
N THR A 120 11.23 -8.50 11.71
CA THR A 120 12.41 -8.07 10.98
C THR A 120 12.44 -8.68 9.57
N LYS A 121 12.74 -7.86 8.57
CA LYS A 121 12.94 -8.24 7.18
C LYS A 121 14.24 -7.65 6.67
N THR A 122 14.97 -8.40 5.85
CA THR A 122 16.13 -7.88 5.13
C THR A 122 15.68 -7.38 3.75
N LEU A 123 16.00 -6.14 3.43
CA LEU A 123 15.87 -5.56 2.10
C LEU A 123 17.22 -5.55 1.41
N SER A 124 17.35 -6.22 0.28
CA SER A 124 18.51 -6.09 -0.59
C SER A 124 18.29 -4.90 -1.53
N LEU A 125 18.78 -3.74 -1.14
CA LEU A 125 18.72 -2.51 -1.93
C LEU A 125 19.82 -2.53 -3.00
N THR A 126 19.46 -2.13 -4.21
CA THR A 126 20.42 -2.05 -5.31
C THR A 126 20.97 -0.64 -5.48
N SER A 127 22.15 -0.51 -6.10
CA SER A 127 22.62 0.80 -6.54
C SER A 127 21.61 1.44 -7.49
N GLY A 128 21.38 2.73 -7.38
CA GLY A 128 20.32 3.47 -8.06
C GLY A 128 19.08 3.67 -7.20
N GLN A 129 17.95 3.95 -7.84
CA GLN A 129 16.72 4.27 -7.16
C GLN A 129 16.06 3.02 -6.56
N ASN A 130 15.68 3.11 -5.30
CA ASN A 130 14.91 2.11 -4.57
C ASN A 130 13.64 2.78 -4.03
N ARG A 131 12.51 2.08 -4.13
CA ARG A 131 11.21 2.56 -3.65
C ARG A 131 10.54 1.50 -2.79
N LEU A 132 9.91 1.91 -1.71
CA LEU A 132 9.05 1.07 -0.89
C LEU A 132 7.62 1.56 -1.03
N LYS A 133 6.70 0.68 -1.42
CA LYS A 133 5.29 1.04 -1.61
C LYS A 133 4.35 0.20 -0.78
N LEU A 134 3.30 0.84 -0.28
CA LEU A 134 2.08 0.18 0.17
C LEU A 134 1.17 -0.07 -1.04
N VAL A 135 0.74 -1.30 -1.22
CA VAL A 135 -0.23 -1.70 -2.23
C VAL A 135 -1.36 -2.45 -1.55
N GLY A 136 -2.61 -2.09 -1.84
CA GLY A 136 -3.73 -2.74 -1.17
C GLY A 136 -5.06 -2.56 -1.89
N TYR A 137 -6.02 -3.43 -1.54
CA TYR A 137 -7.41 -3.29 -1.93
C TYR A 137 -8.35 -3.71 -0.80
N ASP A 138 -9.46 -3.00 -0.71
CA ASP A 138 -10.48 -3.18 0.33
C ASP A 138 -9.93 -3.14 1.77
N CYS A 139 -8.76 -2.48 1.94
CA CYS A 139 -8.12 -2.38 3.24
C CYS A 139 -8.92 -1.47 4.17
N GLU A 140 -9.13 -1.92 5.40
CA GLU A 140 -9.71 -1.14 6.47
C GLU A 140 -8.86 -1.17 7.73
N ASN A 141 -8.80 -0.04 8.43
CA ASN A 141 -8.09 0.14 9.70
C ASN A 141 -6.63 -0.34 9.64
N ILE A 142 -5.90 0.16 8.64
CA ILE A 142 -4.46 -0.10 8.53
C ILE A 142 -3.74 0.59 9.70
N ASP A 143 -2.89 -0.15 10.40
CA ASP A 143 -1.81 0.36 11.25
C ASP A 143 -0.49 -0.23 10.74
N LEU A 144 0.37 0.65 10.22
CA LEU A 144 1.66 0.31 9.63
C LEU A 144 2.76 1.11 10.29
N LYS A 145 3.80 0.42 10.73
CA LYS A 145 5.04 1.03 11.23
C LYS A 145 6.23 0.33 10.59
N ILE A 146 7.19 1.11 10.12
CA ILE A 146 8.45 0.64 9.55
C ILE A 146 9.58 1.41 10.21
N GLN A 147 10.64 0.70 10.61
CA GLN A 147 11.87 1.24 11.21
C GLN A 147 13.06 0.59 10.52
N ALA A 148 14.05 1.41 10.09
CA ALA A 148 15.29 0.94 9.46
C ALA A 148 16.51 1.65 10.06
#